data_5ca77c509c799f828569b5b6b4fc511c
#
_entry.id   5ca77c509c799f828569b5b6b4fc511c
#
_cell.length_a   1.000
_cell.length_b   1.000
_cell.length_c   1.000
_cell.angle_alpha   90.00
_cell.angle_beta   90.00
_cell.angle_gamma   90.00
#
_symmetry.space_group_name_H-M   'P 1'
#
loop_
_entity.id
_entity.type
_entity.pdbx_description
1 polymer ?
#
loop_
_entity_poly.entity_id
_entity_poly.type
_entity_poly.pdbx_seq_one_letter_code
_entity_poly.pdbx_strand_id
1 'polypeptide(L)'
;GTQQVMLKVRFAEVQRSVAKQLSSDFGFGGTFLGGGLLNNPTASVGAGVNAGTGQLSLGLGTDALNFQMLITALEDKGMVRTLAEPNLTALSGQQAKFLAGAEYPVPAVDADGNVIIQYKEVGVQLGFTPRVVNGNIINLQLDTSVSQPSDDVSFASSGLLVTGFDTRNASTTVEMRDGQSFAIAGLLEDDFVSDVAQVPWLGDVPILGALFRSSNYVRSQSELVIIITAHLVTPTHGAALVLPTDRIKPPSEYDLFLNGETESVSLPTEGAAGEVAQQDFGGSYGYVMED
;
A
#
# COMPACT_ATOMS: atom_id res chain seq x y z
N GLY A 1 -14.36 38.46 -16.12
CA GLY A 1 -13.19 37.63 -16.43
C GLY A 1 -13.57 36.15 -16.39
N THR A 2 -12.89 35.33 -17.14
CA THR A 2 -13.09 33.87 -17.11
C THR A 2 -12.65 33.35 -15.76
N GLN A 3 -13.57 32.70 -15.02
CA GLN A 3 -13.31 32.12 -13.71
C GLN A 3 -12.43 30.87 -13.88
N GLN A 4 -11.46 30.72 -12.97
CA GLN A 4 -10.62 29.53 -12.89
C GLN A 4 -11.01 28.70 -11.68
N VAL A 5 -10.96 27.38 -11.85
CA VAL A 5 -11.28 26.42 -10.80
C VAL A 5 -10.06 25.54 -10.56
N MET A 6 -9.60 25.49 -9.33
CA MET A 6 -8.63 24.52 -8.86
C MET A 6 -9.36 23.32 -8.27
N LEU A 7 -9.06 22.15 -8.75
CA LEU A 7 -9.53 20.88 -8.20
C LEU A 7 -8.40 20.22 -7.43
N LYS A 8 -8.64 19.88 -6.18
CA LYS A 8 -7.79 19.01 -5.35
C LYS A 8 -8.50 17.68 -5.15
N VAL A 9 -7.82 16.59 -5.48
CA VAL A 9 -8.31 15.23 -5.27
C VAL A 9 -7.44 14.57 -4.21
N ARG A 10 -8.06 13.80 -3.30
CA ARG A 10 -7.37 12.97 -2.31
C ARG A 10 -7.77 11.52 -2.48
N PHE A 11 -6.79 10.68 -2.77
CA PHE A 11 -6.90 9.24 -2.65
C PHE A 11 -6.27 8.82 -1.33
N ALA A 12 -7.05 8.27 -0.43
CA ALA A 12 -6.56 7.72 0.82
C ALA A 12 -6.95 6.25 0.90
N GLU A 13 -5.96 5.38 1.03
CA GLU A 13 -6.15 3.94 1.14
C GLU A 13 -5.36 3.40 2.31
N VAL A 14 -6.00 2.52 3.08
CA VAL A 14 -5.37 1.77 4.16
C VAL A 14 -5.65 0.29 3.96
N GLN A 15 -4.60 -0.49 3.85
CA GLN A 15 -4.68 -1.95 3.80
C GLN A 15 -4.09 -2.52 5.07
N ARG A 16 -4.79 -3.48 5.67
CA ARG A 16 -4.36 -4.21 6.87
C ARG A 16 -4.43 -5.70 6.59
N SER A 17 -3.37 -6.39 6.94
CA SER A 17 -3.32 -7.86 6.86
C SER A 17 -2.97 -8.43 8.23
N VAL A 18 -3.68 -9.50 8.61
CA VAL A 18 -3.39 -10.27 9.81
C VAL A 18 -3.39 -11.74 9.41
N ALA A 19 -2.27 -12.41 9.59
CA ALA A 19 -2.14 -13.84 9.41
C ALA A 19 -1.77 -14.49 10.75
N LYS A 20 -2.52 -15.54 11.14
CA LYS A 20 -2.27 -16.33 12.34
C LYS A 20 -2.25 -17.79 11.98
N GLN A 21 -1.19 -18.47 12.33
CA GLN A 21 -1.02 -19.89 12.09
C GLN A 21 -0.64 -20.59 13.38
N LEU A 22 -1.35 -21.66 13.68
CA LEU A 22 -0.99 -22.60 14.72
C LEU A 22 -0.99 -24.00 14.11
N SER A 23 0.14 -24.67 14.12
CA SER A 23 0.25 -26.05 13.66
C SER A 23 0.98 -26.90 14.69
N SER A 24 0.61 -28.17 14.78
CA SER A 24 1.28 -29.17 15.59
C SER A 24 1.55 -30.40 14.73
N ASP A 25 2.81 -30.81 14.70
CA ASP A 25 3.25 -32.02 14.03
C ASP A 25 3.75 -33.04 15.04
N PHE A 26 3.34 -34.29 14.86
CA PHE A 26 3.74 -35.40 15.70
C PHE A 26 4.52 -36.43 14.91
N GLY A 27 5.70 -36.78 15.38
CA GLY A 27 6.52 -37.85 14.84
C GLY A 27 6.66 -39.01 15.83
N PHE A 28 6.35 -40.22 15.37
CA PHE A 28 6.65 -41.45 16.08
C PHE A 28 7.66 -42.25 15.26
N GLY A 29 8.77 -42.60 15.85
CA GLY A 29 9.79 -43.42 15.23
C GLY A 29 10.34 -44.46 16.20
N GLY A 30 10.83 -45.57 15.70
CA GLY A 30 11.48 -46.58 16.50
C GLY A 30 11.84 -47.81 15.67
N THR A 31 12.77 -48.64 16.17
CA THR A 31 13.18 -49.88 15.54
C THR A 31 12.08 -50.93 15.53
N PHE A 32 11.01 -50.77 16.34
CA PHE A 32 9.93 -51.72 16.44
C PHE A 32 8.97 -51.69 15.21
N LEU A 33 8.92 -50.59 14.45
CA LEU A 33 8.07 -50.44 13.28
C LEU A 33 8.76 -50.63 11.94
N GLY A 34 9.99 -51.13 11.92
CA GLY A 34 10.65 -51.65 10.72
C GLY A 34 10.94 -50.68 9.58
N GLY A 35 10.88 -49.39 9.80
CA GLY A 35 11.12 -48.40 8.78
C GLY A 35 11.44 -47.05 9.38
N GLY A 36 12.71 -46.86 9.70
CA GLY A 36 13.17 -45.68 10.41
C GLY A 36 12.92 -44.37 9.68
N LEU A 37 12.00 -43.59 10.19
CA LEU A 37 11.86 -42.18 9.84
C LEU A 37 12.85 -41.31 10.64
N LEU A 38 13.44 -41.82 11.73
CA LEU A 38 14.44 -41.11 12.55
C LEU A 38 15.58 -42.04 12.90
N ASN A 39 16.68 -41.87 12.18
CA ASN A 39 17.93 -42.57 12.40
C ASN A 39 18.74 -41.91 13.54
N ASN A 40 18.27 -41.93 14.78
CA ASN A 40 19.05 -41.48 15.90
C ASN A 40 19.00 -42.50 17.06
N PRO A 41 20.04 -43.28 17.30
CA PRO A 41 20.04 -44.40 18.27
C PRO A 41 20.33 -43.98 19.71
N THR A 42 20.29 -42.70 20.06
CA THR A 42 20.57 -42.22 21.41
C THR A 42 19.34 -41.73 22.10
N ALA A 43 19.11 -42.16 23.35
CA ALA A 43 18.07 -41.59 24.21
C ALA A 43 18.29 -40.07 24.33
N SER A 44 17.36 -39.29 23.83
CA SER A 44 17.43 -37.84 23.93
C SER A 44 16.14 -37.28 24.45
N VAL A 45 16.27 -36.38 25.42
CA VAL A 45 15.19 -35.47 25.82
C VAL A 45 15.65 -34.08 25.38
N GLY A 46 14.96 -33.52 24.43
CA GLY A 46 15.29 -32.19 23.90
C GLY A 46 14.06 -31.30 23.83
N ALA A 47 14.22 -30.07 24.26
CA ALA A 47 13.25 -29.01 23.99
C ALA A 47 14.00 -27.87 23.29
N GLY A 48 13.49 -27.45 22.15
CA GLY A 48 14.05 -26.33 21.39
C GLY A 48 12.99 -25.26 21.18
N VAL A 49 13.35 -24.01 21.38
CA VAL A 49 12.49 -22.85 21.05
C VAL A 49 13.21 -22.01 20.01
N ASN A 50 12.59 -21.83 18.84
CA ASN A 50 13.05 -20.90 17.83
C ASN A 50 12.08 -19.72 17.79
N ALA A 51 12.41 -18.65 18.49
CA ALA A 51 11.56 -17.46 18.61
C ALA A 51 11.38 -16.73 17.27
N GLY A 52 12.36 -16.84 16.36
CA GLY A 52 12.27 -16.18 15.03
C GLY A 52 11.28 -16.85 14.08
N THR A 53 10.97 -18.12 14.29
CA THR A 53 10.00 -18.90 13.49
C THR A 53 8.77 -19.33 14.29
N GLY A 54 8.65 -18.90 15.55
CA GLY A 54 7.52 -19.26 16.42
C GLY A 54 7.43 -20.77 16.69
N GLN A 55 8.54 -21.50 16.69
CA GLN A 55 8.57 -22.96 16.80
C GLN A 55 9.00 -23.43 18.20
N LEU A 56 8.25 -24.36 18.75
CA LEU A 56 8.58 -25.12 19.94
C LEU A 56 8.71 -26.59 19.57
N SER A 57 9.88 -27.19 19.75
CA SER A 57 10.12 -28.61 19.54
C SER A 57 10.29 -29.32 20.88
N LEU A 58 9.60 -30.44 21.07
CA LEU A 58 9.72 -31.33 22.20
C LEU A 58 10.04 -32.73 21.67
N GLY A 59 11.13 -33.32 22.16
CA GLY A 59 11.54 -34.67 21.78
C GLY A 59 11.76 -35.54 23.00
N LEU A 60 11.20 -36.73 23.00
CA LEU A 60 11.41 -37.79 24.00
C LEU A 60 11.75 -39.07 23.25
N GLY A 61 12.91 -39.63 23.51
CA GLY A 61 13.35 -40.82 22.78
C GLY A 61 14.17 -41.79 23.64
N THR A 62 13.98 -43.08 23.37
CA THR A 62 14.82 -44.16 23.80
C THR A 62 15.23 -44.96 22.56
N ASP A 63 16.23 -45.85 22.67
CA ASP A 63 16.68 -46.67 21.54
C ASP A 63 15.57 -47.46 20.83
N ALA A 64 14.47 -47.69 21.52
CA ALA A 64 13.31 -48.47 21.03
C ALA A 64 12.15 -47.60 20.52
N LEU A 65 11.95 -46.41 21.04
CA LEU A 65 10.81 -45.52 20.74
C LEU A 65 11.25 -44.06 20.79
N ASN A 66 10.93 -43.32 19.72
CA ASN A 66 11.11 -41.89 19.64
C ASN A 66 9.76 -41.20 19.45
N PHE A 67 9.47 -40.22 20.27
CA PHE A 67 8.35 -39.30 20.14
C PHE A 67 8.88 -37.87 19.92
N GLN A 68 8.41 -37.22 18.88
CA GLN A 68 8.75 -35.84 18.58
C GLN A 68 7.46 -35.04 18.35
N MET A 69 7.39 -33.88 18.99
CA MET A 69 6.29 -32.93 18.82
C MET A 69 6.87 -31.59 18.41
N LEU A 70 6.39 -31.02 17.33
CA LEU A 70 6.73 -29.69 16.86
C LEU A 70 5.46 -28.84 16.88
N ILE A 71 5.49 -27.74 17.60
CA ILE A 71 4.43 -26.73 17.61
C ILE A 71 4.97 -25.49 16.90
N THR A 72 4.25 -25.02 15.90
CA THR A 72 4.57 -23.75 15.23
C THR A 72 3.40 -22.79 15.46
N ALA A 73 3.71 -21.64 16.07
CA ALA A 73 2.77 -20.55 16.28
C ALA A 73 3.35 -19.27 15.67
N LEU A 74 2.70 -18.73 14.67
CA LEU A 74 3.12 -17.52 13.98
C LEU A 74 1.96 -16.52 13.90
N GLU A 75 2.26 -15.27 14.22
CA GLU A 75 1.34 -14.15 13.99
C GLU A 75 2.10 -13.08 13.18
N ASP A 76 1.55 -12.72 12.02
CA ASP A 76 2.06 -11.67 11.15
C ASP A 76 1.00 -10.58 10.99
N LYS A 77 1.44 -9.32 11.09
CA LYS A 77 0.58 -8.15 10.96
C LYS A 77 1.23 -7.14 10.03
N GLY A 78 0.55 -6.83 8.95
CA GLY A 78 0.96 -5.82 7.99
C GLY A 78 -0.02 -4.64 7.94
N MET A 79 0.51 -3.45 7.72
CA MET A 79 -0.30 -2.27 7.41
C MET A 79 0.40 -1.45 6.34
N VAL A 80 -0.33 -1.13 5.29
CA VAL A 80 0.10 -0.25 4.20
C VAL A 80 -0.85 0.93 4.13
N ARG A 81 -0.30 2.13 4.05
CA ARG A 81 -1.07 3.37 3.86
C ARG A 81 -0.59 4.05 2.58
N THR A 82 -1.51 4.32 1.68
CA THR A 82 -1.26 5.05 0.45
C THR A 82 -2.05 6.36 0.45
N LEU A 83 -1.39 7.45 0.12
CA LEU A 83 -2.00 8.76 -0.02
C LEU A 83 -1.49 9.41 -1.30
N ALA A 84 -2.40 9.86 -2.17
CA ALA A 84 -2.08 10.66 -3.34
C ALA A 84 -3.00 11.88 -3.40
N GLU A 85 -2.41 13.06 -3.59
CA GLU A 85 -3.14 14.33 -3.60
C GLU A 85 -2.80 15.15 -4.86
N PRO A 86 -3.29 14.76 -6.05
CA PRO A 86 -3.13 15.60 -7.24
C PRO A 86 -4.01 16.84 -7.16
N ASN A 87 -3.49 17.97 -7.65
CA ASN A 87 -4.23 19.18 -7.85
C ASN A 87 -3.98 19.74 -9.26
N LEU A 88 -4.99 20.39 -9.82
CA LEU A 88 -4.92 20.94 -11.14
C LEU A 88 -5.89 22.11 -11.28
N THR A 89 -5.51 23.14 -12.03
CA THR A 89 -6.34 24.33 -12.28
C THR A 89 -6.77 24.37 -13.73
N ALA A 90 -8.03 24.69 -14.00
CA ALA A 90 -8.61 24.83 -15.33
C ALA A 90 -9.52 26.06 -15.41
N LEU A 91 -9.66 26.61 -16.60
CA LEU A 91 -10.68 27.60 -16.93
C LEU A 91 -12.07 26.96 -16.95
N SER A 92 -13.10 27.71 -16.52
CA SER A 92 -14.48 27.28 -16.64
C SER A 92 -14.83 26.92 -18.09
N GLY A 93 -15.32 25.70 -18.31
CA GLY A 93 -15.67 25.12 -19.60
C GLY A 93 -14.51 24.49 -20.38
N GLN A 94 -13.29 24.50 -19.85
CA GLN A 94 -12.12 23.89 -20.51
C GLN A 94 -11.68 22.61 -19.77
N GLN A 95 -11.34 21.58 -20.55
CA GLN A 95 -10.77 20.36 -20.00
C GLN A 95 -9.29 20.56 -19.70
N ALA A 96 -8.88 20.11 -18.51
CA ALA A 96 -7.47 19.99 -18.13
C ALA A 96 -7.15 18.54 -17.78
N LYS A 97 -5.90 18.15 -18.04
CA LYS A 97 -5.37 16.82 -17.72
C LYS A 97 -4.00 16.95 -17.07
N PHE A 98 -3.75 16.12 -16.08
CA PHE A 98 -2.49 15.99 -15.36
C PHE A 98 -2.13 14.52 -15.24
N LEU A 99 -0.88 14.18 -15.48
CA LEU A 99 -0.31 12.86 -15.29
C LEU A 99 1.02 13.02 -14.54
N ALA A 100 1.15 12.34 -13.41
CA ALA A 100 2.41 12.20 -12.69
C ALA A 100 2.70 10.71 -12.51
N GLY A 101 3.69 10.20 -13.24
CA GLY A 101 3.99 8.77 -13.24
C GLY A 101 5.05 8.40 -14.26
N ALA A 102 4.99 7.18 -14.73
CA ALA A 102 5.91 6.60 -15.70
C ALA A 102 5.13 5.83 -16.80
N GLU A 103 5.78 5.61 -17.91
CA GLU A 103 5.31 4.70 -18.94
C GLU A 103 5.94 3.32 -18.78
N TYR A 104 5.11 2.30 -18.68
CA TYR A 104 5.54 0.90 -18.56
C TYR A 104 5.45 0.20 -19.92
N PRO A 105 6.54 -0.45 -20.37
CA PRO A 105 6.52 -1.26 -21.58
C PRO A 105 5.77 -2.57 -21.30
N VAL A 106 4.67 -2.79 -21.99
CA VAL A 106 3.87 -4.02 -21.91
C VAL A 106 3.95 -4.74 -23.24
N PRO A 107 4.34 -6.02 -23.28
CA PRO A 107 4.32 -6.79 -24.51
C PRO A 107 2.88 -7.03 -24.97
N ALA A 108 2.61 -6.79 -26.23
CA ALA A 108 1.34 -7.07 -26.90
C ALA A 108 1.62 -7.86 -28.18
N VAL A 109 0.62 -8.57 -28.68
CA VAL A 109 0.72 -9.31 -29.94
C VAL A 109 -0.10 -8.56 -30.99
N ASP A 110 0.50 -8.26 -32.13
CA ASP A 110 -0.20 -7.63 -33.22
C ASP A 110 -1.07 -8.64 -34.02
N ALA A 111 -1.81 -8.17 -35.03
CA ALA A 111 -2.69 -8.99 -35.83
C ALA A 111 -1.96 -10.07 -36.64
N ASP A 112 -0.66 -9.92 -36.86
CA ASP A 112 0.21 -10.84 -37.60
C ASP A 112 0.93 -11.84 -36.67
N GLY A 113 0.69 -11.77 -35.35
CA GLY A 113 1.28 -12.68 -34.35
C GLY A 113 2.67 -12.25 -33.87
N ASN A 114 3.17 -11.05 -34.23
CA ASN A 114 4.46 -10.56 -33.76
C ASN A 114 4.31 -9.90 -32.38
N VAL A 115 5.34 -10.06 -31.54
CA VAL A 115 5.41 -9.36 -30.25
C VAL A 115 5.82 -7.92 -30.48
N ILE A 116 4.95 -7.00 -30.10
CA ILE A 116 5.21 -5.57 -30.08
C ILE A 116 5.21 -5.04 -28.65
N ILE A 117 5.87 -3.92 -28.40
CA ILE A 117 5.87 -3.27 -27.09
C ILE A 117 4.91 -2.09 -27.14
N GLN A 118 3.92 -2.12 -26.25
CA GLN A 118 3.02 -0.99 -26.02
C GLN A 118 3.38 -0.33 -24.68
N TYR A 119 3.41 1.00 -24.68
CA TYR A 119 3.66 1.76 -23.47
C TYR A 119 2.33 2.10 -22.79
N LYS A 120 2.22 1.75 -21.50
CA LYS A 120 1.05 2.05 -20.68
C LYS A 120 1.42 3.09 -19.63
N GLU A 121 0.68 4.19 -19.60
CA GLU A 121 0.82 5.22 -18.58
C GLU A 121 0.39 4.67 -17.21
N VAL A 122 1.26 4.83 -16.20
CA VAL A 122 1.06 4.35 -14.84
C VAL A 122 1.42 5.48 -13.88
N GLY A 123 0.63 5.66 -12.84
CA GLY A 123 0.81 6.73 -11.87
C GLY A 123 -0.50 7.39 -11.50
N VAL A 124 -0.44 8.66 -11.14
CA VAL A 124 -1.59 9.47 -10.75
C VAL A 124 -2.06 10.29 -11.94
N GLN A 125 -3.29 10.06 -12.36
CA GLN A 125 -3.94 10.77 -13.46
C GLN A 125 -5.15 11.54 -12.93
N LEU A 126 -5.30 12.77 -13.40
CA LEU A 126 -6.43 13.62 -13.09
C LEU A 126 -6.87 14.37 -14.35
N GLY A 127 -8.07 14.13 -14.79
CA GLY A 127 -8.73 14.87 -15.87
C GLY A 127 -10.02 15.48 -15.35
N PHE A 128 -10.27 16.75 -15.64
CA PHE A 128 -11.52 17.36 -15.26
C PHE A 128 -11.94 18.51 -16.16
N THR A 129 -13.22 18.77 -16.17
CA THR A 129 -13.84 19.91 -16.87
C THR A 129 -14.76 20.63 -15.90
N PRO A 130 -14.38 21.79 -15.36
CA PRO A 130 -15.23 22.57 -14.46
C PRO A 130 -16.16 23.47 -15.28
N ARG A 131 -17.36 23.70 -14.77
CA ARG A 131 -18.29 24.70 -15.28
C ARG A 131 -18.88 25.50 -14.11
N VAL A 132 -18.54 26.77 -14.02
CA VAL A 132 -19.08 27.65 -12.99
C VAL A 132 -20.45 28.15 -13.40
N VAL A 133 -21.43 27.96 -12.51
CA VAL A 133 -22.83 28.35 -12.68
C VAL A 133 -23.20 29.33 -11.54
N ASN A 134 -23.82 30.42 -11.86
CA ASN A 134 -24.27 31.42 -10.89
C ASN A 134 -23.21 31.93 -9.90
N GLY A 135 -21.95 32.03 -10.36
CA GLY A 135 -20.86 32.69 -9.63
C GLY A 135 -20.22 31.90 -8.48
N ASN A 136 -20.89 30.91 -7.89
CA ASN A 136 -20.37 30.18 -6.73
C ASN A 136 -20.65 28.66 -6.78
N ILE A 137 -21.40 28.20 -7.75
CA ILE A 137 -21.69 26.77 -7.96
C ILE A 137 -20.79 26.26 -9.08
N ILE A 138 -20.09 25.20 -8.80
CA ILE A 138 -19.16 24.55 -9.72
C ILE A 138 -19.74 23.19 -10.08
N ASN A 139 -20.13 23.03 -11.34
CA ASN A 139 -20.43 21.73 -11.92
C ASN A 139 -19.12 21.14 -12.46
N LEU A 140 -18.79 19.96 -12.02
CA LEU A 140 -17.48 19.34 -12.22
C LEU A 140 -17.65 17.95 -12.81
N GLN A 141 -17.23 17.79 -14.04
CA GLN A 141 -17.01 16.47 -14.64
C GLN A 141 -15.55 16.08 -14.44
N LEU A 142 -15.30 14.96 -13.81
CA LEU A 142 -13.96 14.50 -13.49
C LEU A 142 -13.76 13.03 -13.82
N ASP A 143 -12.52 12.72 -14.17
CA ASP A 143 -11.98 11.39 -14.36
C ASP A 143 -10.61 11.33 -13.68
N THR A 144 -10.46 10.45 -12.73
CA THR A 144 -9.25 10.37 -11.93
C THR A 144 -8.86 8.91 -11.69
N SER A 145 -7.57 8.64 -11.75
CA SER A 145 -7.03 7.30 -11.62
C SER A 145 -5.69 7.31 -10.90
N VAL A 146 -5.48 6.32 -10.05
CA VAL A 146 -4.18 5.99 -9.46
C VAL A 146 -3.86 4.55 -9.85
N SER A 147 -2.75 4.35 -10.54
CA SER A 147 -2.27 3.04 -10.96
C SER A 147 -0.83 2.82 -10.53
N GLN A 148 -0.51 1.59 -10.15
CA GLN A 148 0.84 1.16 -9.77
C GLN A 148 1.10 -0.25 -10.27
N PRO A 149 2.37 -0.60 -10.57
CA PRO A 149 2.72 -1.98 -10.88
C PRO A 149 2.43 -2.87 -9.67
N SER A 150 1.98 -4.09 -9.94
CA SER A 150 1.69 -5.08 -8.90
C SER A 150 2.32 -6.41 -9.25
N ASP A 151 3.08 -6.97 -8.32
CA ASP A 151 3.68 -8.29 -8.48
C ASP A 151 2.65 -9.40 -8.30
N ASP A 152 1.59 -9.16 -7.52
CA ASP A 152 0.54 -10.14 -7.20
C ASP A 152 -0.30 -10.51 -8.44
N VAL A 153 -0.44 -9.59 -9.39
CA VAL A 153 -1.17 -9.81 -10.64
C VAL A 153 -0.25 -9.99 -11.85
N SER A 154 1.05 -10.16 -11.61
CA SER A 154 2.02 -10.42 -12.67
C SER A 154 1.89 -11.86 -13.19
N PHE A 155 2.00 -12.02 -14.50
CA PHE A 155 1.82 -13.29 -15.18
C PHE A 155 3.06 -13.66 -15.97
N ALA A 156 3.55 -14.89 -15.79
CA ALA A 156 4.67 -15.44 -16.55
C ALA A 156 4.19 -16.49 -17.56
N SER A 157 4.43 -16.28 -18.84
CA SER A 157 4.11 -17.23 -19.90
C SER A 157 5.26 -17.31 -20.90
N SER A 158 5.65 -18.53 -21.27
CA SER A 158 6.68 -18.80 -22.28
C SER A 158 8.00 -18.02 -22.10
N GLY A 159 8.40 -17.78 -20.85
CA GLY A 159 9.62 -17.02 -20.51
C GLY A 159 9.47 -15.50 -20.57
N LEU A 160 8.28 -15.00 -20.81
CA LEU A 160 7.94 -13.59 -20.79
C LEU A 160 7.19 -13.28 -19.49
N LEU A 161 7.69 -12.30 -18.71
CA LEU A 161 7.00 -11.77 -17.54
C LEU A 161 6.16 -10.56 -17.96
N VAL A 162 4.85 -10.66 -17.75
CA VAL A 162 3.91 -9.55 -17.99
C VAL A 162 3.53 -8.97 -16.63
N THR A 163 3.88 -7.71 -16.41
CA THR A 163 3.56 -7.00 -15.17
C THR A 163 2.08 -6.65 -15.13
N GLY A 164 1.42 -6.99 -14.03
CA GLY A 164 0.08 -6.53 -13.72
C GLY A 164 0.06 -5.12 -13.12
N PHE A 165 -1.11 -4.51 -13.04
CA PHE A 165 -1.28 -3.17 -12.48
C PHE A 165 -2.50 -3.13 -11.57
N ASP A 166 -2.30 -2.63 -10.35
CA ASP A 166 -3.39 -2.24 -9.48
C ASP A 166 -3.86 -0.85 -9.88
N THR A 167 -5.16 -0.73 -10.14
CA THR A 167 -5.75 0.53 -10.61
C THR A 167 -6.97 0.87 -9.78
N ARG A 168 -7.02 2.11 -9.29
CA ARG A 168 -8.18 2.73 -8.63
C ARG A 168 -8.60 3.91 -9.47
N ASN A 169 -9.80 3.87 -10.01
CA ASN A 169 -10.33 4.94 -10.85
C ASN A 169 -11.72 5.36 -10.40
N ALA A 170 -12.04 6.62 -10.67
CA ALA A 170 -13.36 7.16 -10.47
C ALA A 170 -13.67 8.18 -11.57
N SER A 171 -14.83 8.03 -12.20
CA SER A 171 -15.34 8.95 -13.21
C SER A 171 -16.76 9.34 -12.84
N THR A 172 -16.98 10.63 -12.65
CA THR A 172 -18.28 11.14 -12.18
C THR A 172 -18.50 12.59 -12.54
N THR A 173 -19.75 13.04 -12.41
CA THR A 173 -20.12 14.45 -12.51
C THR A 173 -20.81 14.86 -11.21
N VAL A 174 -20.30 15.91 -10.57
CA VAL A 174 -20.82 16.41 -9.30
C VAL A 174 -20.98 17.92 -9.35
N GLU A 175 -21.83 18.44 -8.47
CA GLU A 175 -22.03 19.85 -8.27
C GLU A 175 -21.71 20.21 -6.83
N MET A 176 -20.90 21.26 -6.63
CA MET A 176 -20.48 21.73 -5.32
C MET A 176 -20.28 23.24 -5.31
N ARG A 177 -20.25 23.82 -4.12
CA ARG A 177 -19.89 25.22 -3.95
C ARG A 177 -18.40 25.37 -3.77
N ASP A 178 -17.92 26.59 -4.00
CA ASP A 178 -16.54 26.98 -3.72
C ASP A 178 -16.14 26.60 -2.29
N GLY A 179 -14.94 25.98 -2.15
CA GLY A 179 -14.39 25.51 -0.88
C GLY A 179 -15.02 24.24 -0.29
N GLN A 180 -16.05 23.68 -0.90
CA GLN A 180 -16.67 22.45 -0.40
C GLN A 180 -15.87 21.21 -0.79
N SER A 181 -15.88 20.22 0.10
CA SER A 181 -15.33 18.89 -0.15
C SER A 181 -16.45 17.85 -0.23
N PHE A 182 -16.26 16.88 -1.11
CA PHE A 182 -17.22 15.80 -1.33
C PHE A 182 -16.49 14.47 -1.50
N ALA A 183 -16.95 13.41 -0.82
CA ALA A 183 -16.45 12.07 -1.04
C ALA A 183 -17.18 11.46 -2.24
N ILE A 184 -16.48 11.24 -3.33
CA ILE A 184 -17.07 10.76 -4.60
C ILE A 184 -17.06 9.23 -4.72
N ALA A 185 -16.16 8.56 -4.02
CA ALA A 185 -16.07 7.09 -4.00
C ALA A 185 -15.50 6.61 -2.68
N GLY A 186 -15.86 5.39 -2.31
CA GLY A 186 -15.32 4.68 -1.18
C GLY A 186 -15.46 3.17 -1.37
N LEU A 187 -14.51 2.42 -0.82
CA LEU A 187 -14.52 0.96 -0.78
C LEU A 187 -14.14 0.53 0.63
N LEU A 188 -14.90 -0.41 1.15
CA LEU A 188 -14.52 -1.20 2.32
C LEU A 188 -14.60 -2.67 1.92
N GLU A 189 -13.48 -3.36 1.95
CA GLU A 189 -13.36 -4.77 1.66
C GLU A 189 -12.76 -5.45 2.88
N ASP A 190 -13.34 -6.57 3.29
CA ASP A 190 -12.91 -7.35 4.45
C ASP A 190 -13.03 -8.83 4.12
N ASP A 191 -11.91 -9.41 3.76
CA ASP A 191 -11.80 -10.82 3.42
C ASP A 191 -11.15 -11.59 4.57
N PHE A 192 -11.73 -12.69 4.94
CA PHE A 192 -11.11 -13.59 5.89
C PHE A 192 -11.22 -15.06 5.43
N VAL A 193 -10.15 -15.78 5.68
CA VAL A 193 -10.07 -17.23 5.45
C VAL A 193 -9.68 -17.86 6.78
N SER A 194 -10.43 -18.89 7.18
CA SER A 194 -10.14 -19.65 8.38
C SER A 194 -10.23 -21.13 8.07
N ASP A 195 -9.10 -21.81 8.12
CA ASP A 195 -8.98 -23.24 7.90
C ASP A 195 -8.58 -23.94 9.20
N VAL A 196 -9.28 -25.00 9.52
CA VAL A 196 -8.97 -25.86 10.68
C VAL A 196 -8.88 -27.30 10.21
N ALA A 197 -7.73 -27.92 10.37
CA ALA A 197 -7.51 -29.34 10.19
C ALA A 197 -7.22 -29.99 11.55
N GLN A 198 -7.93 -31.03 11.92
CA GLN A 198 -7.77 -31.68 13.21
C GLN A 198 -7.79 -33.21 13.11
N VAL A 199 -7.16 -33.85 14.10
CA VAL A 199 -7.28 -35.30 14.26
C VAL A 199 -8.66 -35.60 14.84
N PRO A 200 -9.48 -36.47 14.17
CA PRO A 200 -10.80 -36.81 14.65
C PRO A 200 -10.74 -37.26 16.12
N TRP A 201 -11.71 -36.82 16.93
CA TRP A 201 -11.91 -37.04 18.37
C TRP A 201 -10.85 -36.38 19.28
N LEU A 202 -9.57 -36.45 18.96
CA LEU A 202 -8.49 -35.82 19.76
C LEU A 202 -8.50 -34.29 19.66
N GLY A 203 -8.84 -33.73 18.48
CA GLY A 203 -8.98 -32.28 18.29
C GLY A 203 -10.15 -31.65 19.06
N ASP A 204 -11.15 -32.45 19.47
CA ASP A 204 -12.34 -31.97 20.18
C ASP A 204 -12.17 -31.99 21.70
N VAL A 205 -11.07 -32.54 22.23
CA VAL A 205 -10.81 -32.60 23.66
C VAL A 205 -10.56 -31.21 24.24
N PRO A 206 -11.29 -30.78 25.27
CA PRO A 206 -11.07 -29.49 25.91
C PRO A 206 -9.61 -29.34 26.36
N ILE A 207 -9.00 -28.17 26.10
CA ILE A 207 -7.61 -27.79 26.42
C ILE A 207 -6.57 -28.55 25.61
N LEU A 208 -6.62 -29.89 25.56
CA LEU A 208 -5.65 -30.73 24.84
C LEU A 208 -5.88 -30.71 23.32
N GLY A 209 -7.10 -30.48 22.86
CA GLY A 209 -7.44 -30.46 21.44
C GLY A 209 -6.64 -29.45 20.61
N ALA A 210 -6.17 -28.36 21.22
CA ALA A 210 -5.30 -27.39 20.55
C ALA A 210 -3.96 -27.98 20.08
N LEU A 211 -3.49 -29.05 20.69
CA LEU A 211 -2.28 -29.78 20.30
C LEU A 211 -2.50 -30.72 19.11
N PHE A 212 -3.74 -31.11 18.84
CA PHE A 212 -4.12 -32.08 17.79
C PHE A 212 -4.86 -31.42 16.63
N ARG A 213 -4.77 -30.10 16.50
CA ARG A 213 -5.35 -29.34 15.40
C ARG A 213 -4.35 -28.32 14.84
N SER A 214 -4.44 -28.13 13.55
CA SER A 214 -3.78 -27.02 12.85
C SER A 214 -4.84 -26.00 12.47
N SER A 215 -4.60 -24.74 12.75
CA SER A 215 -5.49 -23.63 12.37
C SER A 215 -4.70 -22.57 11.63
N ASN A 216 -5.25 -22.12 10.52
CA ASN A 216 -4.74 -21.01 9.73
C ASN A 216 -5.83 -19.96 9.60
N TYR A 217 -5.53 -18.74 10.00
CA TYR A 217 -6.44 -17.61 9.92
C TYR A 217 -5.74 -16.47 9.21
N VAL A 218 -6.31 -16.03 8.10
CA VAL A 218 -5.83 -14.88 7.32
C VAL A 218 -6.98 -13.90 7.17
N ARG A 219 -6.75 -12.64 7.53
CA ARG A 219 -7.68 -11.55 7.33
C ARG A 219 -7.00 -10.43 6.57
N SER A 220 -7.62 -9.97 5.49
CA SER A 220 -7.20 -8.83 4.69
C SER A 220 -8.33 -7.80 4.67
N GLN A 221 -8.02 -6.58 5.03
CA GLN A 221 -8.96 -5.48 5.06
C GLN A 221 -8.40 -4.31 4.26
N SER A 222 -9.19 -3.79 3.32
CA SER A 222 -8.86 -2.63 2.51
C SER A 222 -9.94 -1.56 2.63
N GLU A 223 -9.53 -0.35 2.93
CA GLU A 223 -10.39 0.83 3.02
C GLU A 223 -9.87 1.89 2.07
N LEU A 224 -10.68 2.29 1.09
CA LEU A 224 -10.37 3.34 0.12
C LEU A 224 -11.41 4.47 0.21
N VAL A 225 -10.95 5.71 0.19
CA VAL A 225 -11.79 6.90 0.07
C VAL A 225 -11.19 7.85 -0.96
N ILE A 226 -12.03 8.37 -1.86
CA ILE A 226 -11.68 9.41 -2.81
C ILE A 226 -12.49 10.67 -2.51
N ILE A 227 -11.79 11.74 -2.12
CA ILE A 227 -12.38 13.03 -1.73
C ILE A 227 -11.92 14.07 -2.74
N ILE A 228 -12.83 14.92 -3.15
CA ILE A 228 -12.56 16.09 -3.99
C ILE A 228 -12.87 17.38 -3.27
N THR A 229 -12.12 18.42 -3.58
CA THR A 229 -12.36 19.81 -3.13
C THR A 229 -12.14 20.73 -4.32
N ALA A 230 -13.09 21.61 -4.58
CA ALA A 230 -13.00 22.57 -5.68
C ALA A 230 -12.94 24.00 -5.11
N HIS A 231 -12.01 24.81 -5.66
CA HIS A 231 -11.85 26.21 -5.29
C HIS A 231 -11.87 27.11 -6.53
N LEU A 232 -12.51 28.27 -6.39
CA LEU A 232 -12.36 29.35 -7.35
C LEU A 232 -11.01 30.06 -7.06
N VAL A 233 -10.18 30.19 -8.06
CA VAL A 233 -8.83 30.75 -7.90
C VAL A 233 -8.57 31.90 -8.87
N THR A 234 -7.72 32.82 -8.43
CA THR A 234 -7.24 33.93 -9.25
C THR A 234 -5.73 33.81 -9.44
N PRO A 235 -5.19 34.15 -10.61
CA PRO A 235 -3.74 34.17 -10.82
C PRO A 235 -3.05 35.12 -9.86
N THR A 236 -1.88 34.72 -9.33
CA THR A 236 -1.01 35.55 -8.50
C THR A 236 0.33 35.82 -9.18
N HIS A 237 1.11 36.73 -8.64
CA HIS A 237 2.45 37.02 -9.16
C HIS A 237 3.43 35.90 -8.81
N GLY A 238 4.28 35.52 -9.76
CA GLY A 238 5.24 34.41 -9.62
C GLY A 238 6.20 34.54 -8.44
N ALA A 239 6.48 35.77 -7.99
CA ALA A 239 7.35 36.04 -6.82
C ALA A 239 6.72 35.56 -5.48
N ALA A 240 5.40 35.33 -5.45
CA ALA A 240 4.72 34.81 -4.26
C ALA A 240 4.70 33.26 -4.21
N LEU A 241 5.18 32.60 -5.26
CA LEU A 241 5.18 31.13 -5.35
C LEU A 241 6.57 30.60 -4.96
N VAL A 242 6.60 29.78 -3.91
CA VAL A 242 7.82 29.11 -3.43
C VAL A 242 7.91 27.73 -4.05
N LEU A 243 9.06 27.41 -4.65
CA LEU A 243 9.31 26.09 -5.22
C LEU A 243 9.77 25.09 -4.14
N PRO A 244 9.39 23.82 -4.23
CA PRO A 244 9.92 22.79 -3.32
C PRO A 244 11.45 22.73 -3.30
N THR A 245 12.08 23.00 -4.43
CA THR A 245 13.56 23.04 -4.59
C THR A 245 14.22 24.17 -3.83
N ASP A 246 13.48 25.23 -3.48
CA ASP A 246 14.06 26.38 -2.75
C ASP A 246 14.31 26.04 -1.26
N ARG A 247 13.68 24.98 -0.77
CA ARG A 247 13.80 24.52 0.63
C ARG A 247 14.95 23.56 0.85
N ILE A 248 15.39 22.86 -0.19
CA ILE A 248 16.43 21.84 -0.11
C ILE A 248 17.66 22.36 -0.84
N LYS A 249 18.76 22.53 -0.12
CA LYS A 249 20.06 22.81 -0.73
C LYS A 249 20.87 21.52 -0.74
N PRO A 250 21.55 21.22 -1.87
CA PRO A 250 22.51 20.11 -1.86
C PRO A 250 23.57 20.38 -0.78
N PRO A 251 23.97 19.35 -0.01
CA PRO A 251 24.98 19.50 1.01
C PRO A 251 26.31 19.86 0.37
N SER A 252 27.18 20.52 1.13
CA SER A 252 28.56 20.70 0.69
C SER A 252 29.31 19.37 0.68
N GLU A 253 30.40 19.26 -0.07
CA GLU A 253 31.23 18.05 -0.06
C GLU A 253 31.72 17.71 1.36
N TYR A 254 31.98 18.72 2.19
CA TYR A 254 32.34 18.54 3.59
C TYR A 254 31.22 17.90 4.41
N ASP A 255 29.99 18.38 4.27
CA ASP A 255 28.82 17.89 5.02
C ASP A 255 28.47 16.48 4.58
N LEU A 256 28.57 16.19 3.27
CA LEU A 256 28.28 14.86 2.74
C LEU A 256 29.32 13.81 3.21
N PHE A 257 30.62 14.12 3.09
CA PHE A 257 31.68 13.13 3.31
C PHE A 257 32.16 13.03 4.76
N LEU A 258 32.09 14.12 5.54
CA LEU A 258 32.57 14.15 6.93
C LEU A 258 31.44 14.04 7.96
N ASN A 259 30.28 14.65 7.69
CA ASN A 259 29.15 14.65 8.62
C ASN A 259 28.08 13.62 8.25
N GLY A 260 28.12 13.06 7.03
CA GLY A 260 27.11 12.13 6.54
C GLY A 260 25.74 12.76 6.29
N GLU A 261 25.70 14.10 6.16
CA GLU A 261 24.46 14.83 5.90
C GLU A 261 24.13 14.73 4.41
N THR A 262 22.91 14.24 4.09
CA THR A 262 22.42 14.07 2.71
C THR A 262 21.67 15.29 2.20
N GLU A 263 21.23 16.17 3.10
CA GLU A 263 20.51 17.41 2.78
C GLU A 263 20.80 18.50 3.81
N SER A 264 20.82 19.76 3.39
CA SER A 264 20.81 20.91 4.28
C SER A 264 19.49 21.66 4.12
N VAL A 265 18.70 21.71 5.18
CA VAL A 265 17.44 22.48 5.19
C VAL A 265 17.78 23.92 5.52
N SER A 266 17.66 24.82 4.54
CA SER A 266 17.74 26.26 4.81
C SER A 266 16.33 26.81 4.96
N LEU A 267 15.91 27.02 6.20
CA LEU A 267 14.69 27.76 6.47
C LEU A 267 15.00 29.26 6.30
N PRO A 268 14.27 29.98 5.45
CA PRO A 268 14.37 31.44 5.41
C PRO A 268 13.93 31.98 6.78
N THR A 269 14.74 32.84 7.39
CA THR A 269 14.52 33.35 8.75
C THR A 269 13.78 34.68 8.78
N GLU A 270 13.63 35.39 7.66
CA GLU A 270 13.04 36.74 7.60
C GLU A 270 12.07 36.89 6.43
N GLY A 271 11.04 37.74 6.62
CA GLY A 271 10.02 38.09 5.63
C GLY A 271 8.87 37.07 5.54
N ALA A 272 7.97 37.28 4.58
CA ALA A 272 6.81 36.39 4.35
C ALA A 272 7.21 34.93 4.11
N ALA A 273 8.40 34.68 3.54
CA ALA A 273 8.96 33.36 3.38
C ALA A 273 9.38 32.71 4.72
N GLY A 274 9.83 33.54 5.69
CA GLY A 274 10.17 33.07 7.05
C GLY A 274 8.91 32.69 7.84
N GLU A 275 7.84 33.45 7.73
CA GLU A 275 6.56 33.13 8.36
C GLU A 275 5.95 31.82 7.80
N VAL A 276 6.04 31.62 6.49
CA VAL A 276 5.60 30.38 5.84
C VAL A 276 6.49 29.18 6.24
N ALA A 277 7.78 29.40 6.45
CA ALA A 277 8.70 28.35 6.88
C ALA A 277 8.49 27.90 8.34
N GLN A 278 7.90 28.75 9.18
CA GLN A 278 7.55 28.44 10.57
C GLN A 278 6.20 27.71 10.69
N GLN A 279 5.38 27.68 9.63
CA GLN A 279 4.15 26.91 9.61
C GLN A 279 4.50 25.42 9.49
N ASP A 280 3.93 24.61 10.37
CA ASP A 280 4.08 23.16 10.33
C ASP A 280 3.33 22.58 9.12
N PHE A 281 4.05 22.26 8.06
CA PHE A 281 3.55 21.62 6.85
C PHE A 281 3.50 20.09 6.95
N GLY A 282 3.52 19.51 8.13
CA GLY A 282 3.32 18.08 8.37
C GLY A 282 1.92 17.57 7.97
N GLY A 283 1.02 18.47 7.56
CA GLY A 283 -0.25 18.18 6.93
C GLY A 283 -0.23 18.54 5.46
N SER A 284 -0.79 17.71 4.62
CA SER A 284 -1.02 17.78 3.17
C SER A 284 -0.51 19.03 2.45
N TYR A 285 0.41 18.84 1.52
CA TYR A 285 0.91 19.88 0.61
C TYR A 285 -0.25 20.48 -0.20
N GLY A 286 -0.68 21.64 0.19
CA GLY A 286 -1.68 22.43 -0.51
C GLY A 286 -1.60 23.85 0.03
N TYR A 287 -1.44 24.84 -0.84
CA TYR A 287 -1.50 26.24 -0.47
C TYR A 287 -2.88 26.54 0.11
N VAL A 288 -2.98 26.63 1.43
CA VAL A 288 -4.13 27.21 2.12
C VAL A 288 -3.89 28.70 2.16
N MET A 289 -4.66 29.48 1.41
CA MET A 289 -4.79 30.90 1.67
C MET A 289 -5.84 31.03 2.77
N GLU A 290 -5.43 31.43 3.96
CA GLU A 290 -6.35 31.99 4.96
C GLU A 290 -6.69 33.43 4.55
N ASP A 291 -7.98 33.77 4.67
CA ASP A 291 -8.57 35.11 4.42
C ASP A 291 -7.95 36.21 5.27
#